data_cbf36efb1b15d2016590ab23c0d3fb8e
#
_entry.id   cbf36efb1b15d2016590ab23c0d3fb8e
#
_cell.length_a   1.000
_cell.length_b   1.000
_cell.length_c   1.000
_cell.angle_alpha   90.00
_cell.angle_beta   90.00
_cell.angle_gamma   90.00
#
_symmetry.space_group_name_H-M   'P 1'
#
loop_
_entity.id
_entity.type
_entity.pdbx_description
1 polymer ?
#
loop_
_entity_poly.entity_id
_entity_poly.type
_entity_poly.pdbx_seq_one_letter_code
_entity_poly.pdbx_strand_id
1 'polypeptide(L)'
;MIATVLNEVENIPRLVESLLRQTPPPAQILIVDGGSTDGTWEWLRDAALNRSILRPIRDETCSLRFTPGPIAKGRNVAIAAAGSDVIACADAGCTYEPGWLAELTGPIVRGEASYALGGSRLDLTDPTVWDLASAPYLGVRLSESAPNKSCTARSMAFTKELWRKLGGFPETVFYGEDTLFDLDARRVAPPAFPPHAKALYRPQNTFWSACRQLARYAVSDGILGVRRSRLMRNATRCGVEVLALALLWWTWIPLALVGIMLLHFAFAQDGLFLRTIKPHVLAARLVYSILVPWIVTVHRIRGAVTKRSLLNPQNARVG
;
A
#
# COMPACT_ATOMS: atom_id res chain seq x y z
N MET A 1 4.04 -13.54 -12.37
CA MET A 1 4.05 -12.45 -11.37
C MET A 1 4.53 -11.16 -11.99
N ILE A 2 4.08 -10.00 -11.50
CA ILE A 2 4.51 -8.68 -11.97
C ILE A 2 4.94 -7.77 -10.81
N ALA A 3 5.91 -6.89 -11.05
CA ALA A 3 6.28 -5.79 -10.16
C ALA A 3 6.70 -4.55 -10.96
N THR A 4 6.66 -3.37 -10.32
CA THR A 4 7.20 -2.11 -10.87
C THR A 4 8.19 -1.54 -9.89
N VAL A 5 9.30 -1.00 -10.39
CA VAL A 5 10.37 -0.47 -9.55
C VAL A 5 10.89 0.86 -10.10
N LEU A 6 11.37 1.69 -9.17
CA LEU A 6 12.11 2.92 -9.48
C LEU A 6 13.03 3.24 -8.31
N ASN A 7 14.35 3.12 -8.51
CA ASN A 7 15.39 3.36 -7.50
C ASN A 7 15.19 2.47 -6.26
N GLU A 8 15.27 1.16 -6.45
CA GLU A 8 15.02 0.12 -5.43
C GLU A 8 16.22 -0.83 -5.27
N VAL A 9 17.46 -0.36 -5.53
CA VAL A 9 18.66 -1.20 -5.53
C VAL A 9 18.86 -1.98 -4.22
N GLU A 10 18.46 -1.40 -3.08
CA GLU A 10 18.55 -2.06 -1.77
C GLU A 10 17.49 -3.15 -1.56
N ASN A 11 16.32 -3.00 -2.16
CA ASN A 11 15.17 -3.90 -1.95
C ASN A 11 15.03 -4.96 -3.03
N ILE A 12 15.48 -4.67 -4.26
CA ILE A 12 15.25 -5.55 -5.43
C ILE A 12 15.85 -6.95 -5.28
N PRO A 13 17.03 -7.17 -4.65
CA PRO A 13 17.55 -8.51 -4.44
C PRO A 13 16.61 -9.37 -3.57
N ARG A 14 16.15 -8.82 -2.45
CA ARG A 14 15.24 -9.52 -1.52
C ARG A 14 13.89 -9.84 -2.17
N LEU A 15 13.33 -8.90 -2.93
CA LEU A 15 12.12 -9.13 -3.70
C LEU A 15 12.31 -10.30 -4.64
N VAL A 16 13.25 -10.23 -5.57
CA VAL A 16 13.48 -11.24 -6.62
C VAL A 16 13.74 -12.62 -6.01
N GLU A 17 14.58 -12.71 -4.99
CA GLU A 17 14.84 -13.97 -4.29
C GLU A 17 13.58 -14.57 -3.68
N SER A 18 12.72 -13.76 -3.08
CA SER A 18 11.45 -14.23 -2.49
C SER A 18 10.46 -14.71 -3.56
N LEU A 19 10.45 -14.09 -4.73
CA LEU A 19 9.61 -14.49 -5.85
C LEU A 19 10.13 -15.78 -6.53
N LEU A 20 11.44 -15.95 -6.60
CA LEU A 20 12.06 -17.18 -7.15
C LEU A 20 11.86 -18.41 -6.25
N ARG A 21 11.69 -18.21 -4.93
CA ARG A 21 11.44 -19.29 -3.96
C ARG A 21 9.98 -19.73 -3.86
N GLN A 22 9.09 -19.20 -4.69
CA GLN A 22 7.68 -19.62 -4.67
C GLN A 22 7.51 -21.09 -5.04
N THR A 23 6.61 -21.79 -4.35
CA THR A 23 6.26 -23.18 -4.58
C THR A 23 4.74 -23.32 -4.75
N PRO A 24 4.25 -23.73 -5.93
CA PRO A 24 5.01 -23.98 -7.16
C PRO A 24 5.67 -22.71 -7.74
N PRO A 25 6.72 -22.87 -8.57
CA PRO A 25 7.39 -21.71 -9.15
C PRO A 25 6.47 -20.96 -10.12
N PRO A 26 6.61 -19.64 -10.25
CA PRO A 26 5.86 -18.86 -11.23
C PRO A 26 6.32 -19.17 -12.65
N ALA A 27 5.40 -19.12 -13.60
CA ALA A 27 5.76 -19.25 -15.02
C ALA A 27 6.66 -18.09 -15.50
N GLN A 28 6.43 -16.88 -14.97
CA GLN A 28 7.18 -15.67 -15.34
C GLN A 28 7.22 -14.69 -14.16
N ILE A 29 8.33 -13.97 -14.05
CA ILE A 29 8.49 -12.79 -13.17
C ILE A 29 8.85 -11.61 -14.06
N LEU A 30 7.89 -10.71 -14.30
CA LEU A 30 8.11 -9.49 -15.08
C LEU A 30 8.27 -8.31 -14.14
N ILE A 31 9.39 -7.61 -14.24
CA ILE A 31 9.68 -6.43 -13.42
C ILE A 31 9.93 -5.25 -14.36
N VAL A 32 9.06 -4.24 -14.27
CA VAL A 32 9.19 -3.01 -15.07
C VAL A 32 9.97 -1.99 -14.27
N ASP A 33 11.11 -1.59 -14.80
CA ASP A 33 11.94 -0.50 -14.28
C ASP A 33 11.57 0.82 -14.98
N GLY A 34 11.16 1.81 -14.19
CA GLY A 34 10.70 3.13 -14.66
C GLY A 34 11.83 4.11 -14.99
N GLY A 35 13.07 3.63 -15.19
CA GLY A 35 14.24 4.47 -15.47
C GLY A 35 15.07 4.74 -14.23
N SER A 36 15.36 3.71 -13.43
CA SER A 36 16.23 3.81 -12.24
C SER A 36 17.64 4.28 -12.61
N THR A 37 18.25 5.01 -11.66
CA THR A 37 19.60 5.60 -11.78
C THR A 37 20.54 5.19 -10.64
N ASP A 38 20.07 4.31 -9.74
CA ASP A 38 20.78 3.89 -8.52
C ASP A 38 21.44 2.51 -8.64
N GLY A 39 21.40 1.86 -9.82
CA GLY A 39 21.92 0.51 -10.05
C GLY A 39 20.85 -0.59 -10.06
N THR A 40 19.57 -0.25 -9.83
CA THR A 40 18.45 -1.21 -9.85
C THR A 40 18.36 -1.94 -11.19
N TRP A 41 18.46 -1.20 -12.31
CA TRP A 41 18.37 -1.76 -13.65
C TRP A 41 19.51 -2.73 -13.95
N GLU A 42 20.74 -2.32 -13.65
CA GLU A 42 21.95 -3.10 -13.84
C GLU A 42 21.84 -4.42 -13.06
N TRP A 43 21.40 -4.36 -11.81
CA TRP A 43 21.18 -5.54 -10.99
C TRP A 43 20.12 -6.48 -11.59
N LEU A 44 18.98 -5.96 -12.04
CA LEU A 44 17.91 -6.75 -12.66
C LEU A 44 18.36 -7.46 -13.93
N ARG A 45 19.07 -6.73 -14.79
CA ARG A 45 19.61 -7.27 -16.04
C ARG A 45 20.58 -8.42 -15.75
N ASP A 46 21.51 -8.23 -14.82
CA ASP A 46 22.51 -9.23 -14.48
C ASP A 46 21.88 -10.44 -13.77
N ALA A 47 20.91 -10.22 -12.91
CA ALA A 47 20.14 -11.29 -12.27
C ALA A 47 19.35 -12.14 -13.28
N ALA A 48 18.90 -11.58 -14.37
CA ALA A 48 18.13 -12.29 -15.41
C ALA A 48 19.00 -13.19 -16.30
N LEU A 49 20.32 -12.96 -16.41
CA LEU A 49 21.22 -13.74 -17.27
C LEU A 49 21.13 -15.25 -17.00
N ASN A 50 20.97 -15.65 -15.74
CA ASN A 50 20.94 -17.05 -15.31
C ASN A 50 19.55 -17.51 -14.83
N ARG A 51 18.49 -16.74 -15.09
CA ARG A 51 17.13 -16.99 -14.59
C ARG A 51 16.07 -16.72 -15.68
N SER A 52 15.80 -17.72 -16.50
CA SER A 52 14.91 -17.61 -17.67
C SER A 52 13.49 -17.14 -17.36
N ILE A 53 13.01 -17.35 -16.12
CA ILE A 53 11.68 -16.89 -15.68
C ILE A 53 11.67 -15.41 -15.27
N LEU A 54 12.84 -14.81 -14.97
CA LEU A 54 12.97 -13.39 -14.64
C LEU A 54 13.13 -12.58 -15.91
N ARG A 55 12.20 -11.69 -16.18
CA ARG A 55 12.15 -10.84 -17.37
C ARG A 55 12.04 -9.37 -16.99
N PRO A 56 13.15 -8.67 -16.80
CA PRO A 56 13.13 -7.24 -16.58
C PRO A 56 12.76 -6.50 -17.88
N ILE A 57 11.99 -5.43 -17.75
CA ILE A 57 11.57 -4.52 -18.82
C ILE A 57 11.97 -3.12 -18.39
N ARG A 58 12.78 -2.41 -19.20
CA ARG A 58 13.05 -1.00 -18.94
C ARG A 58 12.07 -0.16 -19.77
N ASP A 59 11.29 0.68 -19.10
CA ASP A 59 10.38 1.62 -19.73
C ASP A 59 10.37 2.95 -18.95
N GLU A 60 11.18 3.89 -19.39
CA GLU A 60 11.34 5.21 -18.78
C GLU A 60 10.06 6.05 -18.83
N THR A 61 9.12 5.68 -19.71
CA THR A 61 7.80 6.33 -19.75
C THR A 61 6.95 6.00 -18.53
N CYS A 62 7.32 4.98 -17.73
CA CYS A 62 6.74 4.66 -16.44
C CYS A 62 7.31 5.53 -15.31
N SER A 63 7.47 6.83 -15.55
CA SER A 63 7.96 7.81 -14.58
C SER A 63 7.09 9.06 -14.56
N LEU A 64 7.15 9.85 -13.47
CA LEU A 64 6.37 11.10 -13.32
C LEU A 64 6.64 12.15 -14.40
N ARG A 65 7.72 12.00 -15.15
CA ARG A 65 8.02 12.86 -16.28
C ARG A 65 7.02 12.67 -17.42
N PHE A 66 6.49 11.46 -17.59
CA PHE A 66 5.70 11.08 -18.76
C PHE A 66 4.25 10.72 -18.43
N THR A 67 3.96 10.33 -17.20
CA THR A 67 2.62 9.95 -16.76
C THR A 67 2.35 10.36 -15.31
N PRO A 68 1.12 10.80 -14.96
CA PRO A 68 0.76 11.02 -13.57
C PRO A 68 0.65 9.73 -12.75
N GLY A 69 0.50 8.57 -13.41
CA GLY A 69 0.36 7.25 -12.78
C GLY A 69 1.46 6.25 -13.16
N PRO A 70 2.75 6.51 -12.81
CA PRO A 70 3.86 5.66 -13.21
C PRO A 70 3.74 4.22 -12.72
N ILE A 71 3.24 4.00 -11.50
CA ILE A 71 3.03 2.67 -10.93
C ILE A 71 1.98 1.90 -11.73
N ALA A 72 0.84 2.53 -12.03
CA ALA A 72 -0.22 1.95 -12.83
C ALA A 72 0.28 1.59 -14.24
N LYS A 73 1.00 2.52 -14.88
CA LYS A 73 1.56 2.31 -16.21
C LYS A 73 2.56 1.14 -16.22
N GLY A 74 3.49 1.08 -15.28
CA GLY A 74 4.43 -0.03 -15.18
C GLY A 74 3.74 -1.38 -15.00
N ARG A 75 2.67 -1.45 -14.17
CA ARG A 75 1.85 -2.67 -14.04
C ARG A 75 1.16 -3.01 -15.36
N ASN A 76 0.55 -2.04 -16.05
CA ASN A 76 -0.10 -2.27 -17.33
C ASN A 76 0.88 -2.79 -18.38
N VAL A 77 2.10 -2.25 -18.45
CA VAL A 77 3.18 -2.73 -19.33
C VAL A 77 3.54 -4.19 -18.99
N ALA A 78 3.75 -4.50 -17.71
CA ALA A 78 4.06 -5.87 -17.28
C ALA A 78 2.93 -6.86 -17.61
N ILE A 79 1.67 -6.48 -17.38
CA ILE A 79 0.49 -7.33 -17.66
C ILE A 79 0.32 -7.55 -19.16
N ALA A 80 0.52 -6.52 -19.98
CA ALA A 80 0.46 -6.64 -21.42
C ALA A 80 1.49 -7.65 -21.94
N ALA A 81 2.73 -7.61 -21.42
CA ALA A 81 3.82 -8.50 -21.77
C ALA A 81 3.69 -9.93 -21.17
N ALA A 82 2.81 -10.15 -20.18
CA ALA A 82 2.64 -11.43 -19.55
C ALA A 82 2.00 -12.45 -20.50
N GLY A 83 2.58 -13.65 -20.57
CA GLY A 83 2.04 -14.78 -21.32
C GLY A 83 1.00 -15.62 -20.56
N SER A 84 0.78 -15.34 -19.27
CA SER A 84 -0.15 -16.09 -18.41
C SER A 84 -1.48 -15.38 -18.27
N ASP A 85 -2.57 -16.15 -18.07
CA ASP A 85 -3.92 -15.61 -17.85
C ASP A 85 -4.15 -15.17 -16.41
N VAL A 86 -3.41 -15.71 -15.46
CA VAL A 86 -3.47 -15.29 -14.04
C VAL A 86 -2.26 -14.43 -13.73
N ILE A 87 -2.54 -13.23 -13.22
CA ILE A 87 -1.56 -12.21 -12.85
C ILE A 87 -1.54 -12.07 -11.32
N ALA A 88 -0.35 -12.12 -10.72
CA ALA A 88 -0.15 -11.78 -9.31
C ALA A 88 0.79 -10.57 -9.19
N CYS A 89 0.35 -9.54 -8.48
CA CYS A 89 1.11 -8.32 -8.22
C CYS A 89 2.01 -8.46 -7.00
N ALA A 90 3.22 -7.92 -7.10
CA ALA A 90 4.20 -7.79 -6.03
C ALA A 90 4.77 -6.37 -6.01
N ASP A 91 5.26 -5.93 -4.84
CA ASP A 91 5.87 -4.61 -4.64
C ASP A 91 7.32 -4.74 -4.10
N ALA A 92 8.21 -3.81 -4.48
CA ALA A 92 9.61 -3.82 -4.12
C ALA A 92 9.89 -3.78 -2.60
N GLY A 93 9.07 -3.05 -1.84
CA GLY A 93 9.16 -3.00 -0.37
C GLY A 93 8.63 -4.23 0.36
N CYS A 94 8.41 -5.35 -0.36
CA CYS A 94 7.86 -6.58 0.20
C CYS A 94 8.77 -7.79 -0.08
N THR A 95 8.60 -8.82 0.77
CA THR A 95 9.05 -10.18 0.52
C THR A 95 7.88 -11.15 0.65
N TYR A 96 8.02 -12.35 0.14
CA TYR A 96 6.94 -13.32 0.02
C TYR A 96 7.39 -14.67 0.50
N GLU A 97 6.60 -15.31 1.38
CA GLU A 97 6.86 -16.67 1.84
C GLU A 97 6.63 -17.69 0.72
N PRO A 98 7.32 -18.86 0.76
CA PRO A 98 7.19 -19.90 -0.27
C PRO A 98 5.77 -20.34 -0.45
N GLY A 99 4.82 -20.33 -0.64
CA GLY A 99 3.40 -20.72 -0.77
C GLY A 99 2.47 -19.53 -1.02
N TRP A 100 2.99 -18.31 -0.87
CA TRP A 100 2.16 -17.12 -1.05
C TRP A 100 1.48 -17.06 -2.42
N LEU A 101 2.21 -17.40 -3.49
CA LEU A 101 1.65 -17.38 -4.85
C LEU A 101 0.51 -18.38 -4.99
N ALA A 102 0.72 -19.62 -4.54
CA ALA A 102 -0.30 -20.68 -4.60
C ALA A 102 -1.56 -20.30 -3.81
N GLU A 103 -1.40 -19.80 -2.61
CA GLU A 103 -2.51 -19.32 -1.78
C GLU A 103 -3.27 -18.17 -2.46
N LEU A 104 -2.55 -17.17 -2.98
CA LEU A 104 -3.16 -16.00 -3.59
C LEU A 104 -3.92 -16.34 -4.88
N THR A 105 -3.34 -17.20 -5.73
CA THR A 105 -3.93 -17.54 -7.04
C THR A 105 -4.88 -18.73 -6.98
N GLY A 106 -4.86 -19.50 -5.91
CA GLY A 106 -5.66 -20.73 -5.77
C GLY A 106 -7.14 -20.58 -6.09
N PRO A 107 -7.86 -19.62 -5.54
CA PRO A 107 -9.28 -19.39 -5.87
C PRO A 107 -9.52 -19.07 -7.35
N ILE A 108 -8.56 -18.40 -8.01
CA ILE A 108 -8.67 -18.04 -9.43
C ILE A 108 -8.41 -19.28 -10.30
N VAL A 109 -7.38 -20.05 -9.98
CA VAL A 109 -7.02 -21.27 -10.72
C VAL A 109 -8.14 -22.33 -10.64
N ARG A 110 -8.84 -22.40 -9.50
CA ARG A 110 -10.00 -23.30 -9.34
C ARG A 110 -11.29 -22.76 -9.97
N GLY A 111 -11.27 -21.54 -10.57
CA GLY A 111 -12.47 -20.93 -11.16
C GLY A 111 -13.49 -20.40 -10.14
N GLU A 112 -13.12 -20.28 -8.86
CA GLU A 112 -13.99 -19.81 -7.78
C GLU A 112 -14.11 -18.27 -7.75
N ALA A 113 -13.11 -17.56 -8.27
CA ALA A 113 -13.10 -16.09 -8.33
C ALA A 113 -12.32 -15.60 -9.55
N SER A 114 -12.60 -14.40 -10.04
CA SER A 114 -11.83 -13.73 -11.09
C SER A 114 -10.68 -12.87 -10.52
N TYR A 115 -10.70 -12.58 -9.21
CA TYR A 115 -9.62 -11.93 -8.51
C TYR A 115 -9.60 -12.26 -7.02
N ALA A 116 -8.42 -12.09 -6.42
CA ALA A 116 -8.17 -12.36 -5.01
C ALA A 116 -7.34 -11.24 -4.39
N LEU A 117 -7.64 -10.93 -3.14
CA LEU A 117 -6.94 -9.95 -2.31
C LEU A 117 -6.35 -10.68 -1.12
N GLY A 118 -5.04 -10.77 -1.10
CA GLY A 118 -4.29 -11.21 0.05
C GLY A 118 -4.15 -10.09 1.08
N GLY A 119 -3.14 -10.18 1.93
CA GLY A 119 -2.89 -9.19 2.96
C GLY A 119 -1.47 -8.69 2.99
N SER A 120 -1.21 -7.79 3.92
CA SER A 120 0.15 -7.39 4.28
C SER A 120 0.33 -7.53 5.77
N ARG A 121 1.44 -8.12 6.18
CA ARG A 121 1.91 -8.08 7.56
C ARG A 121 3.28 -7.42 7.63
N LEU A 122 3.63 -6.91 8.82
CA LEU A 122 4.95 -6.34 9.04
C LEU A 122 6.02 -7.44 8.95
N ASP A 123 7.11 -7.16 8.23
CA ASP A 123 8.33 -7.95 8.34
C ASP A 123 8.98 -7.69 9.71
N LEU A 124 8.97 -8.71 10.56
CA LEU A 124 9.48 -8.64 11.94
C LEU A 124 10.93 -9.10 12.05
N THR A 125 11.65 -9.31 10.95
CA THR A 125 13.04 -9.80 10.98
C THR A 125 13.98 -8.82 11.70
N ASP A 126 13.80 -7.52 11.47
CA ASP A 126 14.56 -6.45 12.13
C ASP A 126 13.74 -5.14 12.14
N PRO A 127 12.62 -5.09 12.90
CA PRO A 127 11.76 -3.94 12.89
C PRO A 127 12.31 -2.82 13.77
N THR A 128 12.35 -1.61 13.24
CA THR A 128 12.61 -0.42 14.06
C THR A 128 11.39 -0.08 14.93
N VAL A 129 11.59 0.79 15.92
CA VAL A 129 10.50 1.35 16.73
C VAL A 129 9.46 2.02 15.85
N TRP A 130 9.90 2.72 14.81
CA TRP A 130 9.02 3.46 13.89
C TRP A 130 8.23 2.53 12.96
N ASP A 131 8.80 1.39 12.57
CA ASP A 131 8.07 0.35 11.82
C ASP A 131 6.91 -0.22 12.66
N LEU A 132 7.21 -0.62 13.90
CA LEU A 132 6.21 -1.16 14.81
C LEU A 132 5.12 -0.13 15.17
N ALA A 133 5.50 1.13 15.31
CA ALA A 133 4.56 2.19 15.66
C ALA A 133 3.68 2.62 14.49
N SER A 134 4.23 2.71 13.27
CA SER A 134 3.52 3.22 12.09
C SER A 134 2.68 2.17 11.35
N ALA A 135 3.01 0.89 11.46
CA ALA A 135 2.39 -0.19 10.70
C ALA A 135 0.85 -0.17 10.71
N PRO A 136 0.16 -0.02 11.86
CA PRO A 136 -1.30 0.02 11.89
C PRO A 136 -1.90 1.18 11.07
N TYR A 137 -1.23 2.33 11.07
CA TYR A 137 -1.67 3.52 10.33
C TYR A 137 -1.45 3.39 8.82
N LEU A 138 -0.46 2.60 8.42
CA LEU A 138 -0.16 2.27 7.02
C LEU A 138 -1.00 1.08 6.49
N GLY A 139 -1.91 0.56 7.32
CA GLY A 139 -2.77 -0.58 6.95
C GLY A 139 -2.05 -1.92 6.97
N VAL A 140 -0.91 -2.01 7.64
CA VAL A 140 -0.12 -3.23 7.79
C VAL A 140 -0.49 -3.92 9.12
N ARG A 141 -0.74 -5.22 9.06
CA ARG A 141 -1.11 -5.99 10.25
C ARG A 141 0.14 -6.50 10.98
N LEU A 142 0.04 -6.56 12.30
CA LEU A 142 1.07 -7.16 13.15
C LEU A 142 0.74 -8.62 13.49
N SER A 143 -0.55 -8.99 13.44
CA SER A 143 -1.06 -10.31 13.74
C SER A 143 -1.45 -11.08 12.48
N GLU A 144 -1.22 -12.41 12.50
CA GLU A 144 -1.62 -13.31 11.41
C GLU A 144 -3.13 -13.56 11.34
N SER A 145 -3.83 -13.49 12.47
CA SER A 145 -5.23 -13.92 12.61
C SER A 145 -6.26 -12.89 12.12
N ALA A 146 -5.86 -11.64 11.85
CA ALA A 146 -6.83 -10.63 11.42
C ALA A 146 -7.19 -10.78 9.95
N PRO A 147 -8.50 -10.91 9.59
CA PRO A 147 -8.91 -10.96 8.19
C PRO A 147 -8.54 -9.64 7.49
N ASN A 148 -7.83 -9.75 6.39
CA ASN A 148 -7.49 -8.58 5.59
C ASN A 148 -8.64 -8.29 4.62
N LYS A 149 -9.31 -7.17 4.81
CA LYS A 149 -10.37 -6.69 3.91
C LYS A 149 -9.92 -5.48 3.08
N SER A 150 -8.66 -5.06 3.21
CA SER A 150 -8.13 -3.91 2.49
C SER A 150 -7.46 -4.34 1.19
N CYS A 151 -7.80 -3.65 0.11
CA CYS A 151 -7.09 -3.78 -1.16
C CYS A 151 -5.67 -3.23 -1.03
N THR A 152 -4.72 -3.99 -1.53
CA THR A 152 -3.35 -3.52 -1.79
C THR A 152 -2.73 -4.37 -2.88
N ALA A 153 -2.12 -3.73 -3.87
CA ALA A 153 -1.40 -4.42 -4.93
C ALA A 153 -0.17 -5.20 -4.43
N ARG A 154 0.23 -5.03 -3.16
CA ARG A 154 1.28 -5.86 -2.54
C ARG A 154 0.93 -7.35 -2.52
N SER A 155 -0.36 -7.68 -2.48
CA SER A 155 -0.85 -9.06 -2.52
C SER A 155 -2.22 -9.08 -3.19
N MET A 156 -2.23 -8.99 -4.52
CA MET A 156 -3.43 -9.00 -5.35
C MET A 156 -3.17 -9.91 -6.55
N ALA A 157 -4.14 -10.77 -6.87
CA ALA A 157 -4.13 -11.53 -8.13
C ALA A 157 -5.47 -11.40 -8.85
N PHE A 158 -5.44 -11.51 -10.17
CA PHE A 158 -6.64 -11.41 -11.02
C PHE A 158 -6.39 -12.10 -12.37
N THR A 159 -7.49 -12.38 -13.08
CA THR A 159 -7.41 -12.85 -14.46
C THR A 159 -7.06 -11.70 -15.41
N LYS A 160 -6.25 -11.98 -16.43
CA LYS A 160 -5.94 -11.01 -17.48
C LYS A 160 -7.20 -10.54 -18.23
N GLU A 161 -8.24 -11.38 -18.27
CA GLU A 161 -9.56 -11.04 -18.80
C GLU A 161 -10.21 -9.92 -17.98
N LEU A 162 -10.26 -10.04 -16.64
CA LEU A 162 -10.79 -9.00 -15.76
C LEU A 162 -10.04 -7.67 -15.97
N TRP A 163 -8.70 -7.71 -16.02
CA TRP A 163 -7.88 -6.52 -16.27
C TRP A 163 -8.25 -5.85 -17.60
N ARG A 164 -8.42 -6.62 -18.68
CA ARG A 164 -8.87 -6.06 -19.99
C ARG A 164 -10.27 -5.47 -19.89
N LYS A 165 -11.20 -6.16 -19.24
CA LYS A 165 -12.59 -5.70 -19.06
C LYS A 165 -12.68 -4.37 -18.31
N LEU A 166 -11.77 -4.14 -17.36
CA LEU A 166 -11.70 -2.90 -16.58
C LEU A 166 -10.91 -1.78 -17.29
N GLY A 167 -10.26 -2.07 -18.43
CA GLY A 167 -9.40 -1.10 -19.13
C GLY A 167 -8.03 -0.89 -18.49
N GLY A 168 -7.59 -1.82 -17.63
CA GLY A 168 -6.30 -1.76 -16.96
C GLY A 168 -6.29 -1.01 -15.63
N PHE A 169 -5.10 -0.81 -15.06
CA PHE A 169 -4.91 0.09 -13.93
C PHE A 169 -5.00 1.55 -14.39
N PRO A 170 -5.65 2.44 -13.63
CA PRO A 170 -5.81 3.85 -14.02
C PRO A 170 -4.48 4.60 -13.95
N GLU A 171 -3.97 5.06 -15.10
CA GLU A 171 -2.71 5.81 -15.22
C GLU A 171 -2.84 7.31 -14.90
N THR A 172 -4.02 7.75 -14.50
CA THR A 172 -4.34 9.15 -14.18
C THR A 172 -4.05 9.53 -12.73
N VAL A 173 -3.63 8.57 -11.89
CA VAL A 173 -3.42 8.77 -10.44
C VAL A 173 -2.05 8.27 -10.02
N PHE A 174 -1.38 9.03 -9.15
CA PHE A 174 -0.06 8.66 -8.66
C PHE A 174 -0.12 7.57 -7.58
N TYR A 175 -1.09 7.64 -6.68
CA TYR A 175 -1.36 6.64 -5.65
C TYR A 175 -2.84 6.26 -5.64
N GLY A 176 -3.14 5.02 -5.23
CA GLY A 176 -4.49 4.50 -5.10
C GLY A 176 -5.04 3.90 -6.38
N GLU A 177 -4.19 3.65 -7.36
CA GLU A 177 -4.51 2.91 -8.59
C GLU A 177 -5.05 1.52 -8.28
N ASP A 178 -4.50 0.86 -7.25
CA ASP A 178 -4.98 -0.43 -6.75
C ASP A 178 -6.37 -0.33 -6.11
N THR A 179 -6.60 0.74 -5.36
CA THR A 179 -7.90 1.01 -4.73
C THR A 179 -8.98 1.25 -5.80
N LEU A 180 -8.66 2.03 -6.85
CA LEU A 180 -9.60 2.25 -7.96
C LEU A 180 -9.87 0.95 -8.72
N PHE A 181 -8.82 0.19 -9.03
CA PHE A 181 -8.96 -1.11 -9.69
C PHE A 181 -9.85 -2.06 -8.87
N ASP A 182 -9.66 -2.15 -7.55
CA ASP A 182 -10.50 -2.96 -6.67
C ASP A 182 -11.96 -2.46 -6.64
N LEU A 183 -12.18 -1.14 -6.57
CA LEU A 183 -13.54 -0.59 -6.60
C LEU A 183 -14.28 -0.93 -7.89
N ASP A 184 -13.61 -0.90 -9.03
CA ASP A 184 -14.19 -1.26 -10.32
C ASP A 184 -14.35 -2.77 -10.45
N ALA A 185 -13.38 -3.57 -9.99
CA ALA A 185 -13.46 -5.02 -9.97
C ALA A 185 -14.65 -5.53 -9.13
N ARG A 186 -14.92 -4.94 -7.96
CA ARG A 186 -16.07 -5.28 -7.10
C ARG A 186 -17.42 -5.04 -7.75
N ARG A 187 -17.50 -4.17 -8.75
CA ARG A 187 -18.74 -3.99 -9.54
C ARG A 187 -18.98 -5.13 -10.52
N VAL A 188 -17.93 -5.88 -10.84
CA VAL A 188 -17.99 -6.99 -11.81
C VAL A 188 -18.10 -8.33 -11.10
N ALA A 189 -17.33 -8.54 -10.03
CA ALA A 189 -17.28 -9.79 -9.28
C ALA A 189 -16.79 -9.56 -7.83
N PRO A 190 -17.19 -10.40 -6.86
CA PRO A 190 -16.63 -10.35 -5.51
C PRO A 190 -15.18 -10.87 -5.49
N PRO A 191 -14.29 -10.30 -4.64
CA PRO A 191 -12.95 -10.83 -4.43
C PRO A 191 -12.96 -12.07 -3.54
N ALA A 192 -12.05 -13.00 -3.79
CA ALA A 192 -11.63 -13.97 -2.81
C ALA A 192 -10.64 -13.34 -1.80
N PHE A 193 -10.65 -13.83 -0.56
CA PHE A 193 -9.76 -13.36 0.52
C PHE A 193 -8.98 -14.53 1.11
N PRO A 194 -7.96 -15.07 0.42
CA PRO A 194 -7.15 -16.16 0.94
C PRO A 194 -6.39 -15.70 2.20
N PRO A 195 -6.59 -16.37 3.35
CA PRO A 195 -6.14 -15.85 4.64
C PRO A 195 -4.61 -15.87 4.81
N HIS A 196 -3.93 -16.79 4.13
CA HIS A 196 -2.48 -16.97 4.24
C HIS A 196 -1.67 -16.24 3.15
N ALA A 197 -2.32 -15.67 2.14
CA ALA A 197 -1.66 -14.93 1.06
C ALA A 197 -1.22 -13.53 1.53
N LYS A 198 -0.25 -13.44 2.44
CA LYS A 198 0.20 -12.16 3.03
C LYS A 198 1.60 -11.79 2.54
N ALA A 199 1.74 -10.57 2.01
CA ALA A 199 3.03 -9.97 1.74
C ALA A 199 3.70 -9.53 3.05
N LEU A 200 4.98 -9.80 3.20
CA LEU A 200 5.81 -9.27 4.30
C LEU A 200 6.30 -7.89 3.87
N TYR A 201 5.69 -6.88 4.43
CA TYR A 201 5.99 -5.49 4.10
C TYR A 201 6.99 -4.89 5.08
N ARG A 202 8.03 -4.25 4.56
CA ARG A 202 8.99 -3.47 5.33
C ARG A 202 8.71 -1.98 5.10
N PRO A 203 8.13 -1.27 6.10
CA PRO A 203 7.94 0.17 6.03
C PRO A 203 9.28 0.91 5.97
N GLN A 204 9.21 2.19 5.69
CA GLN A 204 10.40 3.04 5.74
C GLN A 204 10.73 3.40 7.19
N ASN A 205 11.97 3.17 7.58
CA ASN A 205 12.45 3.05 8.96
C ASN A 205 12.62 4.35 9.73
N THR A 206 12.02 5.48 9.34
CA THR A 206 12.10 6.73 10.07
C THR A 206 10.73 7.34 10.35
N PHE A 207 10.62 8.11 11.44
CA PHE A 207 9.42 8.86 11.75
C PHE A 207 8.93 9.74 10.59
N TRP A 208 9.83 10.51 10.00
CA TRP A 208 9.49 11.45 8.94
C TRP A 208 9.10 10.77 7.62
N SER A 209 9.72 9.64 7.28
CA SER A 209 9.34 8.90 6.07
C SER A 209 7.94 8.31 6.19
N ALA A 210 7.57 7.78 7.35
CA ALA A 210 6.22 7.29 7.60
C ALA A 210 5.17 8.43 7.56
N CYS A 211 5.47 9.58 8.17
CA CYS A 211 4.60 10.76 8.09
C CYS A 211 4.40 11.23 6.64
N ARG A 212 5.47 11.30 5.85
CA ARG A 212 5.38 11.64 4.41
C ARG A 212 4.54 10.64 3.63
N GLN A 213 4.69 9.34 3.90
CA GLN A 213 3.90 8.31 3.25
C GLN A 213 2.41 8.44 3.60
N LEU A 214 2.07 8.65 4.87
CA LEU A 214 0.69 8.90 5.32
C LEU A 214 0.09 10.14 4.66
N ALA A 215 0.87 11.22 4.55
CA ALA A 215 0.46 12.45 3.89
C ALA A 215 0.16 12.22 2.40
N ARG A 216 1.01 11.49 1.69
CA ARG A 216 0.81 11.15 0.27
C ARG A 216 -0.46 10.31 0.06
N TYR A 217 -0.69 9.31 0.91
CA TYR A 217 -1.93 8.51 0.87
C TYR A 217 -3.16 9.35 1.16
N ALA A 218 -3.08 10.30 2.11
CA ALA A 218 -4.18 11.19 2.43
C ALA A 218 -4.51 12.16 1.28
N VAL A 219 -3.51 12.72 0.61
CA VAL A 219 -3.71 13.53 -0.60
C VAL A 219 -4.44 12.73 -1.66
N SER A 220 -3.99 11.51 -1.94
CA SER A 220 -4.63 10.62 -2.92
C SER A 220 -6.08 10.30 -2.54
N ASP A 221 -6.34 9.89 -1.31
CA ASP A 221 -7.71 9.67 -0.80
C ASP A 221 -8.61 10.92 -0.99
N GLY A 222 -8.03 12.11 -0.86
CA GLY A 222 -8.71 13.39 -1.10
C GLY A 222 -9.06 13.62 -2.58
N ILE A 223 -8.08 13.42 -3.46
CA ILE A 223 -8.26 13.54 -4.92
C ILE A 223 -9.30 12.54 -5.42
N LEU A 224 -9.21 11.30 -4.98
CA LEU A 224 -10.12 10.21 -5.37
C LEU A 224 -11.51 10.33 -4.75
N GLY A 225 -11.65 11.06 -3.64
CA GLY A 225 -12.92 11.16 -2.90
C GLY A 225 -13.33 9.87 -2.18
N VAL A 226 -12.38 8.94 -1.97
CA VAL A 226 -12.62 7.64 -1.34
C VAL A 226 -12.47 7.71 0.19
N ARG A 227 -12.93 6.68 0.91
CA ARG A 227 -12.76 6.53 2.38
C ARG A 227 -13.25 7.73 3.21
N ARG A 228 -14.38 8.32 2.86
CA ARG A 228 -14.96 9.50 3.56
C ARG A 228 -15.14 9.27 5.07
N SER A 229 -15.52 8.06 5.48
CA SER A 229 -15.65 7.69 6.89
C SER A 229 -14.34 7.82 7.68
N ARG A 230 -13.20 7.55 7.05
CA ARG A 230 -11.87 7.76 7.65
C ARG A 230 -11.59 9.25 7.87
N LEU A 231 -11.97 10.11 6.91
CA LEU A 231 -11.86 11.57 7.08
C LEU A 231 -12.69 12.05 8.27
N MET A 232 -13.97 11.67 8.32
CA MET A 232 -14.86 12.09 9.41
C MET A 232 -14.30 11.68 10.77
N ARG A 233 -13.90 10.41 10.95
CA ARG A 233 -13.30 9.95 12.21
C ARG A 233 -12.05 10.75 12.60
N ASN A 234 -11.15 11.02 11.65
CA ASN A 234 -9.94 11.80 11.94
C ASN A 234 -10.24 13.26 12.25
N ALA A 235 -11.16 13.90 11.50
CA ALA A 235 -11.60 15.28 11.77
C ALA A 235 -12.27 15.40 13.14
N THR A 236 -13.14 14.44 13.52
CA THR A 236 -13.75 14.41 14.87
C THR A 236 -12.67 14.30 15.94
N ARG A 237 -11.63 13.47 15.74
CA ARG A 237 -10.51 13.34 16.69
C ARG A 237 -9.73 14.65 16.82
N CYS A 238 -9.38 15.31 15.70
CA CYS A 238 -8.75 16.61 15.74
C CYS A 238 -9.62 17.64 16.53
N GLY A 239 -10.93 17.64 16.32
CA GLY A 239 -11.86 18.48 17.08
C GLY A 239 -11.85 18.18 18.58
N VAL A 240 -11.85 16.90 18.97
CA VAL A 240 -11.76 16.49 20.38
C VAL A 240 -10.42 16.90 20.98
N GLU A 241 -9.31 16.75 20.26
CA GLU A 241 -7.98 17.18 20.72
C GLU A 241 -7.91 18.70 20.93
N VAL A 242 -8.45 19.51 19.99
CA VAL A 242 -8.54 20.96 20.12
C VAL A 242 -9.42 21.36 21.31
N LEU A 243 -10.59 20.74 21.45
CA LEU A 243 -11.50 21.01 22.56
C LEU A 243 -10.85 20.66 23.90
N ALA A 244 -10.15 19.54 23.98
CA ALA A 244 -9.45 19.14 25.19
C ALA A 244 -8.35 20.13 25.55
N LEU A 245 -7.56 20.60 24.58
CA LEU A 245 -6.55 21.65 24.81
C LEU A 245 -7.19 22.96 25.30
N ALA A 246 -8.33 23.37 24.73
CA ALA A 246 -9.05 24.54 25.15
C ALA A 246 -9.62 24.41 26.60
N LEU A 247 -10.06 23.22 26.98
CA LEU A 247 -10.60 22.94 28.30
C LEU A 247 -9.52 22.68 29.36
N LEU A 248 -8.26 22.47 28.98
CA LEU A 248 -7.12 22.35 29.89
C LEU A 248 -6.99 23.53 30.88
N TRP A 249 -7.41 24.70 30.45
CA TRP A 249 -7.42 25.90 31.30
C TRP A 249 -8.42 25.79 32.46
N TRP A 250 -9.42 24.91 32.34
CA TRP A 250 -10.51 24.81 33.33
C TRP A 250 -10.39 23.62 34.28
N THR A 251 -10.00 22.45 33.78
CA THR A 251 -9.82 21.25 34.62
C THR A 251 -8.87 20.23 33.95
N TRP A 252 -8.28 19.33 34.74
CA TRP A 252 -7.45 18.23 34.23
C TRP A 252 -8.26 17.02 33.68
N ILE A 253 -9.61 17.01 33.89
CA ILE A 253 -10.51 15.94 33.43
C ILE A 253 -10.43 15.73 31.89
N PRO A 254 -10.38 16.75 31.03
CA PRO A 254 -10.22 16.58 29.60
C PRO A 254 -8.92 15.85 29.20
N LEU A 255 -7.83 16.06 29.95
CA LEU A 255 -6.56 15.35 29.72
C LEU A 255 -6.70 13.85 29.97
N ALA A 256 -7.39 13.46 31.03
CA ALA A 256 -7.64 12.05 31.34
C ALA A 256 -8.49 11.39 30.24
N LEU A 257 -9.54 12.08 29.76
CA LEU A 257 -10.39 11.59 28.66
C LEU A 257 -9.63 11.45 27.35
N VAL A 258 -8.79 12.42 26.99
CA VAL A 258 -7.91 12.34 25.81
C VAL A 258 -6.88 11.22 26.00
N GLY A 259 -6.30 11.07 27.17
CA GLY A 259 -5.40 9.98 27.48
C GLY A 259 -6.05 8.60 27.27
N ILE A 260 -7.28 8.42 27.77
CA ILE A 260 -8.07 7.18 27.57
C ILE A 260 -8.38 6.99 26.08
N MET A 261 -8.78 8.02 25.38
CA MET A 261 -9.06 7.95 23.93
C MET A 261 -7.81 7.57 23.12
N LEU A 262 -6.66 8.18 23.44
CA LEU A 262 -5.39 7.86 22.78
C LEU A 262 -4.94 6.44 23.08
N LEU A 263 -5.08 5.99 24.32
CA LEU A 263 -4.82 4.60 24.72
C LEU A 263 -5.77 3.65 23.98
N HIS A 264 -7.06 3.90 23.99
CA HIS A 264 -8.03 3.07 23.27
C HIS A 264 -7.66 2.95 21.78
N PHE A 265 -7.28 4.05 21.14
CA PHE A 265 -6.92 4.02 19.73
C PHE A 265 -5.56 3.36 19.45
N ALA A 266 -4.57 3.56 20.30
CA ALA A 266 -3.29 2.87 20.21
C ALA A 266 -3.45 1.35 20.34
N PHE A 267 -4.51 0.92 21.05
CA PHE A 267 -4.76 -0.47 21.41
C PHE A 267 -5.86 -1.16 20.60
N ALA A 268 -6.86 -0.41 20.11
CA ALA A 268 -8.03 -1.00 19.45
C ALA A 268 -7.74 -1.69 18.11
N GLN A 269 -6.58 -1.45 17.52
CA GLN A 269 -6.23 -2.05 16.23
C GLN A 269 -5.57 -3.44 16.31
N ASP A 270 -5.02 -3.83 17.47
CA ASP A 270 -4.19 -5.04 17.60
C ASP A 270 -4.40 -5.77 18.95
N GLY A 271 -5.61 -6.04 19.36
CA GLY A 271 -6.02 -6.55 20.69
C GLY A 271 -5.19 -7.68 21.34
N LEU A 272 -4.23 -8.29 20.62
CA LEU A 272 -3.32 -9.32 21.14
C LEU A 272 -1.91 -8.77 21.46
N PHE A 273 -1.53 -7.64 20.91
CA PHE A 273 -0.14 -7.13 20.96
C PHE A 273 0.19 -6.38 22.26
N LEU A 274 -0.80 -6.11 23.07
CA LEU A 274 -0.66 -5.34 24.33
C LEU A 274 0.25 -5.95 25.38
N ARG A 275 0.33 -7.28 25.42
CA ARG A 275 1.13 -7.97 26.46
C ARG A 275 2.64 -7.99 26.18
N THR A 276 3.06 -7.57 24.97
CA THR A 276 4.45 -7.67 24.49
C THR A 276 5.06 -6.35 23.99
N ILE A 277 4.29 -5.24 23.98
CA ILE A 277 4.81 -3.95 23.49
C ILE A 277 5.81 -3.36 24.50
N LYS A 278 7.03 -3.14 24.03
CA LYS A 278 8.06 -2.41 24.78
C LYS A 278 7.63 -0.95 25.01
N PRO A 279 7.93 -0.32 26.17
CA PRO A 279 7.47 1.05 26.50
C PRO A 279 7.81 2.10 25.46
N HIS A 280 8.97 2.03 24.81
CA HIS A 280 9.38 2.97 23.78
C HIS A 280 8.56 2.84 22.48
N VAL A 281 8.09 1.64 22.12
CA VAL A 281 7.17 1.45 20.98
C VAL A 281 5.80 2.03 21.32
N LEU A 282 5.35 1.88 22.56
CA LEU A 282 4.10 2.50 23.03
C LEU A 282 4.20 4.04 22.96
N ALA A 283 5.29 4.63 23.42
CA ALA A 283 5.51 6.08 23.33
C ALA A 283 5.48 6.56 21.88
N ALA A 284 6.15 5.87 20.97
CA ALA A 284 6.13 6.17 19.53
C ALA A 284 4.71 6.06 18.94
N ARG A 285 3.91 5.04 19.35
CA ARG A 285 2.50 4.90 18.92
C ARG A 285 1.62 6.04 19.43
N LEU A 286 1.82 6.49 20.65
CA LEU A 286 1.09 7.64 21.19
C LEU A 286 1.38 8.90 20.40
N VAL A 287 2.64 9.14 20.00
CA VAL A 287 3.00 10.25 19.11
C VAL A 287 2.25 10.15 17.79
N TYR A 288 2.24 8.98 17.13
CA TYR A 288 1.47 8.80 15.89
C TYR A 288 -0.04 8.93 16.12
N SER A 289 -0.57 8.49 17.25
CA SER A 289 -2.00 8.59 17.54
C SER A 289 -2.49 10.05 17.62
N ILE A 290 -1.62 10.96 18.04
CA ILE A 290 -1.89 12.40 18.03
C ILE A 290 -1.72 12.99 16.62
N LEU A 291 -0.61 12.68 15.96
CA LEU A 291 -0.25 13.38 14.72
C LEU A 291 -0.97 12.85 13.48
N VAL A 292 -1.26 11.55 13.40
CA VAL A 292 -1.87 10.95 12.19
C VAL A 292 -3.24 11.53 11.84
N PRO A 293 -4.16 11.81 12.79
CA PRO A 293 -5.42 12.47 12.47
C PRO A 293 -5.22 13.80 11.77
N TRP A 294 -4.27 14.62 12.25
CA TRP A 294 -3.94 15.92 11.65
C TRP A 294 -3.31 15.78 10.27
N ILE A 295 -2.30 14.91 10.13
CA ILE A 295 -1.67 14.64 8.85
C ILE A 295 -2.72 14.20 7.82
N VAL A 296 -3.56 13.23 8.18
CA VAL A 296 -4.58 12.70 7.27
C VAL A 296 -5.64 13.75 6.94
N THR A 297 -6.14 14.50 7.92
CA THR A 297 -7.20 15.50 7.71
C THR A 297 -6.71 16.63 6.81
N VAL A 298 -5.58 17.25 7.15
CA VAL A 298 -5.03 18.40 6.41
C VAL A 298 -4.69 18.02 4.97
N HIS A 299 -3.96 16.92 4.78
CA HIS A 299 -3.50 16.52 3.46
C HIS A 299 -4.64 16.00 2.57
N ARG A 300 -5.66 15.40 3.17
CA ARG A 300 -6.85 14.99 2.45
C ARG A 300 -7.70 16.18 1.98
N ILE A 301 -7.86 17.21 2.82
CA ILE A 301 -8.51 18.46 2.42
C ILE A 301 -7.71 19.10 1.29
N ARG A 302 -6.38 19.15 1.40
CA ARG A 302 -5.49 19.61 0.32
C ARG A 302 -5.75 18.85 -0.98
N GLY A 303 -5.81 17.52 -0.95
CA GLY A 303 -6.11 16.69 -2.13
C GLY A 303 -7.47 16.99 -2.74
N ALA A 304 -8.52 17.18 -1.91
CA ALA A 304 -9.86 17.52 -2.38
C ALA A 304 -9.92 18.91 -3.03
N VAL A 305 -9.17 19.87 -2.51
CA VAL A 305 -9.05 21.22 -3.09
C VAL A 305 -8.29 21.16 -4.42
N THR A 306 -7.19 20.42 -4.48
CA THR A 306 -6.43 20.21 -5.73
C THR A 306 -7.32 19.60 -6.82
N LYS A 307 -8.15 18.60 -6.49
CA LYS A 307 -9.12 18.05 -7.44
C LYS A 307 -10.07 19.11 -7.98
N ARG A 308 -10.60 19.99 -7.14
CA ARG A 308 -11.50 21.08 -7.56
C ARG A 308 -10.81 22.05 -8.52
N SER A 309 -9.54 22.39 -8.27
CA SER A 309 -8.77 23.26 -9.14
C SER A 309 -8.50 22.63 -10.51
N LEU A 310 -8.24 21.31 -10.57
CA LEU A 310 -8.05 20.57 -11.82
C LEU A 310 -9.35 20.42 -12.64
N LEU A 311 -10.50 20.41 -11.97
CA LEU A 311 -11.82 20.30 -12.61
C LEU A 311 -12.43 21.66 -12.97
N ASN A 312 -11.80 22.80 -12.62
CA ASN A 312 -12.29 24.13 -12.95
C ASN A 312 -11.99 24.43 -14.45
N PRO A 313 -13.03 24.67 -15.29
CA PRO A 313 -12.85 24.91 -16.73
C PRO A 313 -11.97 26.11 -17.08
N GLN A 314 -11.79 27.06 -16.15
CA GLN A 314 -10.95 28.24 -16.35
C GLN A 314 -9.43 27.90 -16.37
N ASN A 315 -9.01 26.83 -15.71
CA ASN A 315 -7.61 26.40 -15.68
C ASN A 315 -7.22 25.51 -16.87
N ALA A 316 -8.18 25.03 -17.64
CA ALA A 316 -7.95 24.22 -18.85
C ALA A 316 -7.52 25.03 -20.08
N ARG A 317 -7.40 26.39 -19.96
CA ARG A 317 -7.05 27.29 -21.07
C ARG A 317 -5.62 27.83 -21.03
N VAL A 318 -4.78 27.37 -20.12
CA VAL A 318 -3.36 27.76 -20.02
C VAL A 318 -2.51 26.49 -20.00
N GLY A 319 -2.27 25.94 -21.17
CA GLY A 319 -1.38 24.83 -21.44
C GLY A 319 -1.19 24.67 -22.92
#